data_9b5003073eb8e483f8eadba2367af217
#
_entry.id   9b5003073eb8e483f8eadba2367af217
#
_cell.length_a   1.000
_cell.length_b   1.000
_cell.length_c   1.000
_cell.angle_alpha   90.00
_cell.angle_beta   90.00
_cell.angle_gamma   90.00
#
_symmetry.space_group_name_H-M   'P 1'
#
loop_
_entity.id
_entity.type
_entity.pdbx_description
1 polymer ?
#
loop_
_entity_poly.entity_id
_entity_poly.type
_entity_poly.pdbx_seq_one_letter_code
_entity_poly.pdbx_strand_id
1 'polypeptide(L)'
;MRVVVRVTALLFARLREQAGGDRFPLELPAGSTAADAYAELRRLHPGLEAGRESVRVALNQEFAGWDDSLAEGDEVAFIPPVSGGTDDGVLFELTDQPLDARRLEAAVARAGAGAICTFTGVVRDNSRGRETIRLEYEAYPGMAEARMRAIAAEIAERWPEARVAMAHRTGVLEIGEASVVVSVSCPHRGDAIAACRWGIDRLKETVPVWKKEFFAGGEVWIEGDEASPS
;
A
#
# COMPACT_ATOMS: atom_id res chain seq x y z
N MET A 1 23.89 -38.76 -6.02
CA MET A 1 23.10 -37.82 -6.84
C MET A 1 22.59 -36.74 -5.92
N ARG A 2 22.89 -35.46 -6.18
CA ARG A 2 22.23 -34.35 -5.43
C ARG A 2 20.80 -34.26 -5.96
N VAL A 3 19.83 -34.35 -5.08
CA VAL A 3 18.43 -34.10 -5.43
C VAL A 3 18.31 -32.59 -5.70
N VAL A 4 17.78 -32.23 -6.86
CA VAL A 4 17.55 -30.84 -7.25
C VAL A 4 16.04 -30.60 -7.36
N VAL A 5 15.63 -29.37 -7.14
CA VAL A 5 14.26 -28.86 -7.40
C VAL A 5 14.33 -27.84 -8.52
N ARG A 6 13.35 -27.89 -9.41
CA ARG A 6 13.18 -26.92 -10.48
C ARG A 6 12.09 -25.93 -10.11
N VAL A 7 12.42 -24.65 -10.11
CA VAL A 7 11.48 -23.57 -9.81
C VAL A 7 11.51 -22.53 -10.91
N THR A 8 10.47 -21.72 -11.00
CA THR A 8 10.42 -20.59 -11.93
C THR A 8 10.54 -19.30 -11.12
N ALA A 9 11.62 -18.54 -11.33
CA ALA A 9 11.76 -17.22 -10.74
C ALA A 9 11.12 -16.15 -11.64
N LEU A 10 10.32 -15.28 -11.03
CA LEU A 10 9.70 -14.14 -11.69
C LEU A 10 10.32 -12.84 -11.22
N LEU A 11 10.63 -11.95 -12.16
CA LEU A 11 11.17 -10.62 -11.90
C LEU A 11 10.25 -9.55 -12.50
N PHE A 12 10.07 -8.44 -11.75
CA PHE A 12 9.19 -7.35 -12.13
C PHE A 12 9.95 -6.02 -12.22
N ALA A 13 9.37 -5.07 -12.94
CA ALA A 13 9.84 -3.69 -13.08
C ALA A 13 11.37 -3.62 -13.29
N ARG A 14 12.09 -2.85 -12.46
CA ARG A 14 13.54 -2.67 -12.61
C ARG A 14 14.34 -3.97 -12.54
N LEU A 15 13.91 -4.97 -11.75
CA LEU A 15 14.60 -6.25 -11.69
C LEU A 15 14.53 -6.99 -13.02
N ARG A 16 13.39 -6.92 -13.70
CA ARG A 16 13.21 -7.45 -15.05
C ARG A 16 14.13 -6.77 -16.06
N GLU A 17 14.26 -5.44 -15.99
CA GLU A 17 15.14 -4.67 -16.86
C GLU A 17 16.61 -5.02 -16.59
N GLN A 18 17.01 -5.10 -15.34
CA GLN A 18 18.38 -5.45 -14.91
C GLN A 18 18.78 -6.87 -15.30
N ALA A 19 17.86 -7.82 -15.27
CA ALA A 19 18.11 -9.21 -15.64
C ALA A 19 17.94 -9.49 -17.15
N GLY A 20 17.30 -8.57 -17.88
CA GLY A 20 17.00 -8.74 -19.31
C GLY A 20 15.85 -9.71 -19.59
N GLY A 21 14.97 -9.96 -18.62
CA GLY A 21 13.82 -10.87 -18.75
C GLY A 21 12.98 -10.90 -17.49
N ASP A 22 11.80 -11.49 -17.59
CA ASP A 22 10.80 -11.54 -16.51
C ASP A 22 10.67 -12.93 -15.87
N ARG A 23 11.13 -14.01 -16.55
CA ARG A 23 10.90 -15.39 -16.14
C ARG A 23 12.14 -16.24 -16.36
N PHE A 24 12.65 -16.84 -15.28
CA PHE A 24 13.89 -17.58 -15.27
C PHE A 24 13.70 -18.97 -14.62
N PRO A 25 13.90 -20.08 -15.36
CA PRO A 25 13.95 -21.40 -14.77
C PRO A 25 15.24 -21.56 -13.97
N LEU A 26 15.14 -22.05 -12.75
CA LEU A 26 16.27 -22.32 -11.87
C LEU A 26 16.28 -23.80 -11.45
N GLU A 27 17.47 -24.38 -11.41
CA GLU A 27 17.73 -25.69 -10.79
C GLU A 27 18.52 -25.46 -9.50
N LEU A 28 17.91 -25.78 -8.37
CA LEU A 28 18.47 -25.55 -7.04
C LEU A 28 18.59 -26.88 -6.27
N PRO A 29 19.51 -26.97 -5.30
CA PRO A 29 19.54 -28.13 -4.39
C PRO A 29 18.20 -28.27 -3.64
N ALA A 30 17.78 -29.50 -3.38
CA ALA A 30 16.60 -29.73 -2.54
C ALA A 30 16.79 -29.10 -1.15
N GLY A 31 15.74 -28.42 -0.67
CA GLY A 31 15.76 -27.66 0.56
C GLY A 31 16.29 -26.22 0.43
N SER A 32 16.55 -25.75 -0.79
CA SER A 32 16.86 -24.35 -1.05
C SER A 32 15.67 -23.45 -0.72
N THR A 33 15.97 -22.22 -0.35
CA THR A 33 15.01 -21.19 0.05
C THR A 33 14.83 -20.14 -1.03
N ALA A 34 13.87 -19.24 -0.87
CA ALA A 34 13.72 -18.07 -1.74
C ALA A 34 15.02 -17.23 -1.78
N ALA A 35 15.73 -17.16 -0.67
CA ALA A 35 17.03 -16.52 -0.59
C ALA A 35 18.09 -17.14 -1.50
N ASP A 36 18.12 -18.46 -1.56
CA ASP A 36 19.06 -19.19 -2.44
C ASP A 36 18.72 -18.98 -3.90
N ALA A 37 17.42 -18.97 -4.23
CA ALA A 37 16.94 -18.66 -5.58
C ALA A 37 17.36 -17.26 -6.03
N TYR A 38 17.24 -16.26 -5.16
CA TYR A 38 17.65 -14.90 -5.46
C TYR A 38 19.18 -14.75 -5.61
N ALA A 39 19.92 -15.45 -4.77
CA ALA A 39 21.38 -15.49 -4.85
C ALA A 39 21.85 -16.11 -6.18
N GLU A 40 21.19 -17.18 -6.63
CA GLU A 40 21.48 -17.81 -7.92
C GLU A 40 21.13 -16.89 -9.09
N LEU A 41 19.97 -16.19 -9.04
CA LEU A 41 19.63 -15.18 -10.03
C LEU A 41 20.70 -14.08 -10.15
N ARG A 42 21.18 -13.55 -9.02
CA ARG A 42 22.23 -12.53 -9.02
C ARG A 42 23.56 -13.06 -9.56
N ARG A 43 23.85 -14.32 -9.35
CA ARG A 43 25.03 -14.99 -9.92
C ARG A 43 24.94 -15.09 -11.45
N LEU A 44 23.74 -15.42 -11.97
CA LEU A 44 23.47 -15.56 -13.41
C LEU A 44 23.32 -14.20 -14.10
N HIS A 45 22.79 -13.21 -13.38
CA HIS A 45 22.51 -11.86 -13.88
C HIS A 45 23.19 -10.81 -13.00
N PRO A 46 24.51 -10.51 -13.25
CA PRO A 46 25.27 -9.56 -12.43
C PRO A 46 24.71 -8.13 -12.41
N GLY A 47 23.81 -7.80 -13.35
CA GLY A 47 23.10 -6.51 -13.38
C GLY A 47 22.02 -6.39 -12.30
N LEU A 48 21.65 -7.48 -11.61
CA LEU A 48 20.72 -7.44 -10.47
C LEU A 48 21.43 -6.86 -9.23
N GLU A 49 21.41 -5.53 -9.10
CA GLU A 49 22.08 -4.82 -8.01
C GLU A 49 21.25 -4.73 -6.72
N ALA A 50 19.91 -4.88 -6.81
CA ALA A 50 19.02 -4.73 -5.66
C ALA A 50 19.35 -5.72 -4.54
N GLY A 51 19.56 -5.19 -3.35
CA GLY A 51 19.70 -6.00 -2.13
C GLY A 51 18.37 -6.61 -1.68
N ARG A 52 18.42 -7.64 -0.84
CA ARG A 52 17.25 -8.34 -0.29
C ARG A 52 16.33 -7.40 0.50
N GLU A 53 16.89 -6.40 1.16
CA GLU A 53 16.21 -5.38 1.95
C GLU A 53 15.22 -4.54 1.13
N SER A 54 15.45 -4.45 -0.18
CA SER A 54 14.61 -3.68 -1.10
C SER A 54 13.71 -4.55 -2.00
N VAL A 55 13.61 -5.86 -1.74
CA VAL A 55 12.85 -6.81 -2.56
C VAL A 55 11.93 -7.64 -1.68
N ARG A 56 10.67 -7.77 -2.06
CA ARG A 56 9.72 -8.70 -1.42
C ARG A 56 9.68 -10.02 -2.18
N VAL A 57 9.38 -11.08 -1.46
CA VAL A 57 9.21 -12.42 -2.01
C VAL A 57 7.74 -12.79 -2.04
N ALA A 58 7.30 -13.43 -3.12
CA ALA A 58 6.05 -14.18 -3.15
C ALA A 58 6.32 -15.59 -3.67
N LEU A 59 5.65 -16.58 -3.09
CA LEU A 59 5.71 -17.99 -3.48
C LEU A 59 4.31 -18.41 -3.91
N ASN A 60 4.18 -18.89 -5.15
CA ASN A 60 2.90 -19.32 -5.72
C ASN A 60 1.77 -18.28 -5.55
N GLN A 61 2.11 -16.99 -5.78
CA GLN A 61 1.20 -15.81 -5.72
C GLN A 61 0.81 -15.37 -4.29
N GLU A 62 1.38 -15.95 -3.23
CA GLU A 62 1.21 -15.53 -1.85
C GLU A 62 2.52 -14.90 -1.32
N PHE A 63 2.44 -13.86 -0.48
CA PHE A 63 3.63 -13.28 0.13
C PHE A 63 4.34 -14.30 1.02
N ALA A 64 5.65 -14.39 0.88
CA ALA A 64 6.51 -15.37 1.53
C ALA A 64 7.74 -14.71 2.17
N GLY A 65 8.37 -15.45 3.10
CA GLY A 65 9.64 -15.08 3.68
C GLY A 65 10.85 -15.47 2.83
N TRP A 66 11.99 -14.84 3.09
CA TRP A 66 13.24 -15.18 2.44
C TRP A 66 13.72 -16.60 2.77
N ASP A 67 13.34 -17.11 3.95
CA ASP A 67 13.75 -18.41 4.48
C ASP A 67 12.75 -19.53 4.15
N ASP A 68 11.68 -19.23 3.42
CA ASP A 68 10.70 -20.23 3.00
C ASP A 68 11.31 -21.18 1.98
N SER A 69 11.14 -22.49 2.22
CA SER A 69 11.70 -23.56 1.40
C SER A 69 10.94 -23.70 0.08
N LEU A 70 11.68 -23.96 -0.99
CA LEU A 70 11.16 -24.15 -2.33
C LEU A 70 10.97 -25.65 -2.64
N ALA A 71 9.86 -25.97 -3.32
CA ALA A 71 9.52 -27.31 -3.81
C ALA A 71 9.63 -27.39 -5.33
N GLU A 72 9.59 -28.61 -5.87
CA GLU A 72 9.55 -28.84 -7.32
C GLU A 72 8.33 -28.20 -7.96
N GLY A 73 8.55 -27.37 -8.97
CA GLY A 73 7.50 -26.69 -9.74
C GLY A 73 7.04 -25.35 -9.15
N ASP A 74 7.59 -24.90 -8.02
CA ASP A 74 7.22 -23.62 -7.42
C ASP A 74 7.53 -22.42 -8.33
N GLU A 75 6.67 -21.41 -8.23
CA GLU A 75 6.88 -20.09 -8.80
C GLU A 75 7.28 -19.12 -7.69
N VAL A 76 8.52 -18.63 -7.72
CA VAL A 76 9.03 -17.65 -6.75
C VAL A 76 9.18 -16.28 -7.42
N ALA A 77 8.43 -15.30 -6.93
CA ALA A 77 8.43 -13.94 -7.46
C ALA A 77 9.28 -13.02 -6.59
N PHE A 78 10.16 -12.25 -7.24
CA PHE A 78 10.94 -11.19 -6.60
C PHE A 78 10.38 -9.85 -7.06
N ILE A 79 9.78 -9.15 -6.12
CA ILE A 79 8.99 -7.94 -6.34
C ILE A 79 9.80 -6.76 -5.83
N PRO A 80 10.34 -5.92 -6.72
CA PRO A 80 11.01 -4.70 -6.30
C PRO A 80 9.98 -3.75 -5.69
N PRO A 81 10.41 -2.75 -4.92
CA PRO A 81 9.53 -1.66 -4.54
C PRO A 81 8.87 -1.11 -5.80
N VAL A 82 7.55 -0.98 -5.77
CA VAL A 82 6.81 -0.41 -6.90
C VAL A 82 7.34 1.00 -7.15
N SER A 83 7.66 1.31 -8.40
CA SER A 83 8.12 2.63 -8.84
C SER A 83 7.03 3.67 -8.55
N GLY A 84 7.25 4.48 -7.52
CA GLY A 84 6.30 5.42 -6.94
C GLY A 84 6.21 5.32 -5.43
N GLY A 85 6.80 4.28 -4.83
CA GLY A 85 7.07 4.17 -3.41
C GLY A 85 8.52 3.77 -3.25
N THR A 86 9.39 4.72 -2.97
CA THR A 86 10.66 4.41 -2.33
C THR A 86 10.31 3.68 -1.03
N ASP A 87 11.13 2.71 -0.64
CA ASP A 87 11.12 2.05 0.68
C ASP A 87 11.54 3.06 1.80
N ASP A 88 11.12 4.30 1.63
CA ASP A 88 11.30 5.46 2.47
C ASP A 88 10.14 5.61 3.48
N GLY A 89 9.60 4.51 3.98
CA GLY A 89 8.61 4.55 5.06
C GLY A 89 7.20 5.00 4.67
N VAL A 90 6.88 5.11 3.39
CA VAL A 90 5.54 5.49 2.92
C VAL A 90 4.55 4.35 3.15
N LEU A 91 3.48 4.62 3.87
CA LEU A 91 2.49 3.65 4.31
C LEU A 91 1.20 3.77 3.50
N PHE A 92 0.79 2.68 2.85
CA PHE A 92 -0.54 2.54 2.23
C PHE A 92 -1.19 1.29 2.79
N GLU A 93 -2.21 1.47 3.62
CA GLU A 93 -2.77 0.40 4.44
C GLU A 93 -4.29 0.39 4.41
N LEU A 94 -4.84 -0.80 4.21
CA LEU A 94 -6.23 -1.12 4.52
C LEU A 94 -6.24 -2.06 5.73
N THR A 95 -6.94 -1.71 6.81
CA THR A 95 -6.89 -2.45 8.06
C THR A 95 -8.23 -2.44 8.79
N ASP A 96 -8.50 -3.43 9.60
CA ASP A 96 -9.62 -3.46 10.56
C ASP A 96 -9.24 -2.90 11.95
N GLN A 97 -7.96 -2.60 12.15
CA GLN A 97 -7.45 -2.06 13.41
C GLN A 97 -7.61 -0.53 13.50
N PRO A 98 -7.67 0.03 14.71
CA PRO A 98 -7.69 1.49 14.91
C PRO A 98 -6.52 2.19 14.21
N LEU A 99 -6.83 3.28 13.51
CA LEU A 99 -5.81 4.06 12.81
C LEU A 99 -5.05 4.97 13.78
N ASP A 100 -3.73 5.01 13.63
CA ASP A 100 -2.83 5.94 14.33
C ASP A 100 -2.26 6.98 13.34
N ALA A 101 -2.78 8.21 13.41
CA ALA A 101 -2.32 9.30 12.57
C ALA A 101 -0.83 9.62 12.76
N ARG A 102 -0.29 9.45 13.97
CA ARG A 102 1.14 9.70 14.26
C ARG A 102 2.05 8.71 13.52
N ARG A 103 1.59 7.49 13.32
CA ARG A 103 2.31 6.48 12.52
C ARG A 103 2.44 6.94 11.06
N LEU A 104 1.38 7.52 10.49
CA LEU A 104 1.40 8.06 9.13
C LEU A 104 2.25 9.32 9.03
N GLU A 105 2.18 10.21 10.02
CA GLU A 105 3.03 11.40 10.11
C GLU A 105 4.52 11.03 10.16
N ALA A 106 4.87 10.03 10.98
CA ALA A 106 6.24 9.50 11.05
C ALA A 106 6.71 8.90 9.71
N ALA A 107 5.80 8.23 8.98
CA ALA A 107 6.11 7.63 7.68
C ALA A 107 6.45 8.67 6.60
N VAL A 108 5.91 9.88 6.68
CA VAL A 108 6.19 10.95 5.71
C VAL A 108 7.25 11.95 6.19
N ALA A 109 7.66 11.85 7.45
CA ALA A 109 8.66 12.78 8.04
C ALA A 109 10.03 12.60 7.37
N ARG A 110 10.71 13.72 7.05
CA ARG A 110 12.06 13.74 6.50
C ARG A 110 12.74 15.08 6.78
N ALA A 111 14.07 15.11 6.72
CA ALA A 111 14.85 16.32 7.01
C ALA A 111 14.53 17.51 6.09
N GLY A 112 14.14 17.24 4.83
CA GLY A 112 13.77 18.29 3.87
C GLY A 112 12.31 18.76 3.97
N ALA A 113 11.48 18.19 4.85
CA ALA A 113 10.10 18.60 5.04
C ALA A 113 10.00 19.75 6.04
N GLY A 114 9.50 20.89 5.60
CA GLY A 114 9.18 22.03 6.45
C GLY A 114 7.74 22.00 6.97
N ALA A 115 6.89 21.11 6.46
CA ALA A 115 5.50 20.96 6.88
C ALA A 115 5.00 19.54 6.68
N ILE A 116 4.16 19.08 7.61
CA ILE A 116 3.32 17.89 7.49
C ILE A 116 1.87 18.33 7.65
N CYS A 117 1.00 17.91 6.72
CA CYS A 117 -0.44 18.10 6.82
C CYS A 117 -1.09 16.73 6.93
N THR A 118 -1.92 16.53 7.95
CA THR A 118 -2.65 15.29 8.17
C THR A 118 -4.15 15.55 8.19
N PHE A 119 -4.88 14.86 7.33
CA PHE A 119 -6.32 14.76 7.40
C PHE A 119 -6.70 13.47 8.12
N THR A 120 -7.57 13.56 9.11
CA THR A 120 -8.19 12.42 9.78
C THR A 120 -9.70 12.53 9.65
N GLY A 121 -10.30 11.61 8.89
CA GLY A 121 -11.75 11.46 8.81
C GLY A 121 -12.26 10.61 9.98
N VAL A 122 -13.23 11.14 10.72
CA VAL A 122 -13.82 10.46 11.88
C VAL A 122 -15.31 10.21 11.69
N VAL A 123 -15.83 9.20 12.38
CA VAL A 123 -17.26 8.89 12.40
C VAL A 123 -17.99 9.95 13.22
N ARG A 124 -18.98 10.61 12.61
CA ARG A 124 -19.82 11.63 13.24
C ARG A 124 -21.09 11.01 13.80
N ASP A 125 -21.65 11.62 14.83
CA ASP A 125 -22.93 11.24 15.45
C ASP A 125 -24.16 11.65 14.62
N ASN A 126 -23.98 12.38 13.56
CA ASN A 126 -25.05 12.88 12.70
C ASN A 126 -24.68 12.85 11.22
N SER A 127 -25.61 12.40 10.39
CA SER A 127 -25.49 12.40 8.93
C SER A 127 -26.86 12.71 8.32
N ARG A 128 -26.90 13.71 7.43
CA ARG A 128 -28.12 14.11 6.70
C ARG A 128 -29.35 14.39 7.62
N GLY A 129 -29.09 14.95 8.81
CA GLY A 129 -30.13 15.24 9.81
C GLY A 129 -30.64 14.01 10.56
N ARG A 130 -30.01 12.86 10.44
CA ARG A 130 -30.29 11.65 11.20
C ARG A 130 -29.17 11.37 12.20
N GLU A 131 -29.54 10.85 13.35
CA GLU A 131 -28.60 10.40 14.35
C GLU A 131 -27.95 9.09 13.87
N THR A 132 -26.62 9.09 13.73
CA THR A 132 -25.83 7.94 13.36
C THR A 132 -25.45 7.18 14.64
N ILE A 133 -25.63 5.87 14.63
CA ILE A 133 -25.23 4.98 15.76
C ILE A 133 -23.81 4.51 15.54
N ARG A 134 -23.51 4.01 14.34
CA ARG A 134 -22.19 3.52 13.91
C ARG A 134 -22.10 3.47 12.38
N LEU A 135 -20.90 3.30 11.88
CA LEU A 135 -20.65 3.01 10.46
C LEU A 135 -20.02 1.63 10.30
N GLU A 136 -20.21 1.04 9.15
CA GLU A 136 -19.48 -0.13 8.70
C GLU A 136 -18.89 0.15 7.33
N TYR A 137 -17.59 -0.12 7.18
CA TYR A 137 -16.88 0.08 5.93
C TYR A 137 -16.50 -1.27 5.33
N GLU A 138 -16.83 -1.45 4.06
CA GLU A 138 -16.34 -2.54 3.23
C GLU A 138 -15.40 -1.99 2.18
N ALA A 139 -14.41 -2.80 1.78
CA ALA A 139 -13.47 -2.42 0.73
C ALA A 139 -13.07 -3.64 -0.09
N TYR A 140 -12.59 -3.40 -1.30
CA TYR A 140 -11.90 -4.42 -2.09
C TYR A 140 -10.38 -4.28 -1.86
N PRO A 141 -9.76 -5.15 -1.00
CA PRO A 141 -8.45 -4.87 -0.41
C PRO A 141 -7.34 -4.58 -1.41
N GLY A 142 -7.07 -5.51 -2.31
CA GLY A 142 -5.98 -5.35 -3.29
C GLY A 142 -6.13 -4.14 -4.20
N MET A 143 -7.37 -3.83 -4.60
CA MET A 143 -7.67 -2.67 -5.44
C MET A 143 -7.61 -1.36 -4.67
N ALA A 144 -8.06 -1.35 -3.41
CA ALA A 144 -8.04 -0.15 -2.57
C ALA A 144 -6.60 0.33 -2.31
N GLU A 145 -5.70 -0.57 -1.90
CA GLU A 145 -4.29 -0.23 -1.69
C GLU A 145 -3.58 0.17 -2.98
N ALA A 146 -3.81 -0.54 -4.08
CA ALA A 146 -3.25 -0.18 -5.38
C ALA A 146 -3.70 1.22 -5.81
N ARG A 147 -4.97 1.57 -5.54
CA ARG A 147 -5.49 2.89 -5.87
C ARG A 147 -4.93 3.99 -4.98
N MET A 148 -4.73 3.73 -3.67
CA MET A 148 -4.04 4.68 -2.78
C MET A 148 -2.61 4.96 -3.26
N ARG A 149 -1.88 3.95 -3.70
CA ARG A 149 -0.53 4.13 -4.31
C ARG A 149 -0.57 4.94 -5.60
N ALA A 150 -1.56 4.72 -6.46
CA ALA A 150 -1.75 5.50 -7.68
C ALA A 150 -2.02 6.98 -7.38
N ILE A 151 -2.84 7.28 -6.37
CA ILE A 151 -3.08 8.65 -5.90
C ILE A 151 -1.78 9.31 -5.43
N ALA A 152 -0.94 8.59 -4.70
CA ALA A 152 0.35 9.12 -4.27
C ALA A 152 1.28 9.42 -5.46
N ALA A 153 1.26 8.60 -6.50
CA ALA A 153 2.00 8.90 -7.74
C ALA A 153 1.46 10.15 -8.44
N GLU A 154 0.13 10.30 -8.54
CA GLU A 154 -0.51 11.50 -9.08
C GLU A 154 -0.16 12.77 -8.26
N ILE A 155 0.00 12.63 -6.92
CA ILE A 155 0.47 13.73 -6.05
C ILE A 155 1.94 14.06 -6.36
N ALA A 156 2.80 13.06 -6.51
CA ALA A 156 4.22 13.27 -6.82
C ALA A 156 4.44 13.96 -8.17
N GLU A 157 3.58 13.73 -9.16
CA GLU A 157 3.60 14.46 -10.43
C GLU A 157 3.32 15.96 -10.27
N ARG A 158 2.43 16.32 -9.33
CA ARG A 158 2.00 17.71 -9.09
C ARG A 158 2.88 18.44 -8.08
N TRP A 159 3.35 17.71 -7.08
CA TRP A 159 4.22 18.16 -6.00
C TRP A 159 5.40 17.18 -5.87
N PRO A 160 6.46 17.33 -6.69
CA PRO A 160 7.54 16.35 -6.77
C PRO A 160 8.28 16.08 -5.46
N GLU A 161 8.22 17.03 -4.52
CA GLU A 161 8.82 16.87 -3.22
C GLU A 161 7.83 16.39 -2.13
N ALA A 162 6.60 16.04 -2.50
CA ALA A 162 5.64 15.48 -1.55
C ALA A 162 5.96 14.03 -1.19
N ARG A 163 5.79 13.68 0.09
CA ARG A 163 5.66 12.30 0.54
C ARG A 163 4.28 12.06 1.10
N VAL A 164 3.70 10.92 0.81
CA VAL A 164 2.30 10.63 1.09
C VAL A 164 2.17 9.29 1.80
N ALA A 165 1.41 9.27 2.88
CA ALA A 165 0.95 8.03 3.53
C ALA A 165 -0.57 8.07 3.64
N MET A 166 -1.24 6.93 3.40
CA MET A 166 -2.68 6.80 3.45
C MET A 166 -3.06 5.50 4.16
N ALA A 167 -4.05 5.56 5.04
CA ALA A 167 -4.66 4.39 5.63
C ALA A 167 -6.17 4.53 5.66
N HIS A 168 -6.88 3.44 5.42
CA HIS A 168 -8.33 3.37 5.57
C HIS A 168 -8.71 2.18 6.43
N ARG A 169 -9.66 2.40 7.38
CA ARG A 169 -10.17 1.34 8.24
C ARG A 169 -11.42 0.71 7.63
N THR A 170 -11.54 -0.61 7.77
CA THR A 170 -12.70 -1.42 7.39
C THR A 170 -13.36 -2.02 8.62
N GLY A 171 -14.55 -2.62 8.41
CA GLY A 171 -15.36 -3.19 9.50
C GLY A 171 -16.18 -2.13 10.23
N VAL A 172 -16.57 -2.45 11.45
CA VAL A 172 -17.45 -1.60 12.29
C VAL A 172 -16.63 -0.52 12.97
N LEU A 173 -17.10 0.72 12.87
CA LEU A 173 -16.53 1.89 13.52
C LEU A 173 -17.58 2.61 14.36
N GLU A 174 -17.21 2.91 15.59
CA GLU A 174 -18.02 3.70 16.52
C GLU A 174 -17.83 5.21 16.31
N ILE A 175 -18.73 6.01 16.88
CA ILE A 175 -18.66 7.47 16.81
C ILE A 175 -17.32 7.98 17.40
N GLY A 176 -16.66 8.87 16.70
CA GLY A 176 -15.37 9.43 17.06
C GLY A 176 -14.15 8.60 16.58
N GLU A 177 -14.34 7.38 16.11
CA GLU A 177 -13.24 6.59 15.58
C GLU A 177 -12.80 7.08 14.19
N ALA A 178 -11.49 6.97 13.93
CA ALA A 178 -10.92 7.36 12.65
C ALA A 178 -11.19 6.29 11.59
N SER A 179 -11.77 6.69 10.46
CA SER A 179 -12.03 5.84 9.30
C SER A 179 -10.96 5.94 8.22
N VAL A 180 -10.34 7.09 8.07
CA VAL A 180 -9.33 7.36 7.06
C VAL A 180 -8.30 8.36 7.59
N VAL A 181 -7.05 8.16 7.25
CA VAL A 181 -5.96 9.10 7.52
C VAL A 181 -5.16 9.30 6.23
N VAL A 182 -4.90 10.56 5.89
CA VAL A 182 -4.00 10.98 4.81
C VAL A 182 -2.99 11.94 5.38
N SER A 183 -1.71 11.58 5.32
CA SER A 183 -0.60 12.45 5.75
C SER A 183 0.29 12.78 4.57
N VAL A 184 0.62 14.06 4.42
CA VAL A 184 1.50 14.54 3.35
C VAL A 184 2.54 15.47 3.92
N SER A 185 3.80 15.26 3.58
CA SER A 185 4.89 16.17 3.90
C SER A 185 5.43 16.86 2.65
N CYS A 186 5.77 18.15 2.77
CA CYS A 186 6.41 18.96 1.74
C CYS A 186 7.40 19.94 2.37
N PRO A 187 8.33 20.55 1.59
CA PRO A 187 9.20 21.62 2.07
C PRO A 187 8.41 22.84 2.56
N HIS A 188 7.26 23.13 1.94
CA HIS A 188 6.44 24.30 2.27
C HIS A 188 5.01 23.92 2.63
N ARG A 189 4.44 24.66 3.62
CA ARG A 189 3.09 24.38 4.13
C ARG A 189 1.98 24.48 3.09
N GLY A 190 2.12 25.39 2.11
CA GLY A 190 1.11 25.57 1.05
C GLY A 190 0.91 24.29 0.24
N ASP A 191 2.02 23.69 -0.16
CA ASP A 191 2.03 22.45 -0.94
C ASP A 191 1.53 21.26 -0.10
N ALA A 192 1.96 21.16 1.17
CA ALA A 192 1.52 20.10 2.07
C ALA A 192 -0.02 20.13 2.27
N ILE A 193 -0.59 21.31 2.48
CA ILE A 193 -2.05 21.48 2.63
C ILE A 193 -2.78 21.17 1.34
N ALA A 194 -2.30 21.70 0.21
CA ALA A 194 -2.91 21.49 -1.09
C ALA A 194 -2.88 20.01 -1.53
N ALA A 195 -1.74 19.36 -1.37
CA ALA A 195 -1.56 17.95 -1.70
C ALA A 195 -2.37 17.03 -0.77
N CYS A 196 -2.45 17.33 0.52
CA CYS A 196 -3.26 16.57 1.48
C CYS A 196 -4.76 16.68 1.14
N ARG A 197 -5.26 17.89 0.88
CA ARG A 197 -6.64 18.09 0.43
C ARG A 197 -6.92 17.32 -0.86
N TRP A 198 -6.08 17.48 -1.86
CA TRP A 198 -6.24 16.79 -3.13
C TRP A 198 -6.23 15.27 -2.94
N GLY A 199 -5.34 14.75 -2.08
CA GLY A 199 -5.23 13.33 -1.79
C GLY A 199 -6.50 12.73 -1.20
N ILE A 200 -7.12 13.40 -0.21
CA ILE A 200 -8.39 12.90 0.38
C ILE A 200 -9.56 13.03 -0.60
N ASP A 201 -9.61 14.10 -1.40
CA ASP A 201 -10.67 14.26 -2.40
C ASP A 201 -10.58 13.12 -3.43
N ARG A 202 -9.38 12.81 -3.96
CA ARG A 202 -9.17 11.70 -4.89
C ARG A 202 -9.43 10.32 -4.26
N LEU A 203 -9.06 10.14 -2.99
CA LEU A 203 -9.34 8.89 -2.28
C LEU A 203 -10.84 8.63 -2.22
N LYS A 204 -11.64 9.62 -1.85
CA LYS A 204 -13.09 9.51 -1.78
C LYS A 204 -13.76 9.26 -3.13
N GLU A 205 -13.18 9.77 -4.22
CA GLU A 205 -13.70 9.58 -5.57
C GLU A 205 -13.37 8.22 -6.17
N THR A 206 -12.22 7.64 -5.83
CA THR A 206 -11.63 6.58 -6.66
C THR A 206 -11.23 5.30 -5.93
N VAL A 207 -11.08 5.35 -4.61
CA VAL A 207 -10.76 4.14 -3.82
C VAL A 207 -12.05 3.36 -3.56
N PRO A 208 -12.11 2.06 -3.91
CA PRO A 208 -13.31 1.24 -3.76
C PRO A 208 -13.53 0.85 -2.30
N VAL A 209 -14.10 1.80 -1.56
CA VAL A 209 -14.53 1.66 -0.17
C VAL A 209 -15.99 2.10 -0.08
N TRP A 210 -16.82 1.26 0.45
CA TRP A 210 -18.25 1.49 0.63
C TRP A 210 -18.57 1.67 2.11
N LYS A 211 -19.56 2.52 2.39
CA LYS A 211 -19.97 2.89 3.74
C LYS A 211 -21.42 2.54 3.97
N LYS A 212 -21.69 1.77 5.01
CA LYS A 212 -23.02 1.46 5.52
C LYS A 212 -23.25 2.24 6.81
N GLU A 213 -24.35 2.98 6.87
CA GLU A 213 -24.71 3.79 8.01
C GLU A 213 -25.86 3.13 8.79
N PHE A 214 -25.69 3.03 10.11
CA PHE A 214 -26.69 2.52 11.05
C PHE A 214 -27.29 3.67 11.87
N PHE A 215 -28.61 3.72 11.93
CA PHE A 215 -29.38 4.73 12.66
C PHE A 215 -30.57 4.11 13.38
N ALA A 216 -31.24 4.84 14.26
CA ALA A 216 -32.37 4.36 15.11
C ALA A 216 -33.63 3.96 14.33
N GLY A 217 -33.58 3.42 13.20
CA GLY A 217 -34.71 2.99 12.36
C GLY A 217 -34.29 2.06 11.25
N GLY A 218 -32.99 1.70 11.18
CA GLY A 218 -32.47 0.83 10.14
C GLY A 218 -31.04 1.11 9.76
N GLU A 219 -30.71 0.69 8.55
CA GLU A 219 -29.39 0.84 7.97
C GLU A 219 -29.49 1.21 6.48
N VAL A 220 -28.48 1.89 5.93
CA VAL A 220 -28.45 2.27 4.53
C VAL A 220 -27.01 2.29 4.00
N TRP A 221 -26.82 1.73 2.80
CA TRP A 221 -25.59 1.94 2.06
C TRP A 221 -25.52 3.36 1.52
N ILE A 222 -24.41 4.04 1.77
CA ILE A 222 -24.14 5.38 1.25
C ILE A 222 -23.24 5.23 0.02
N GLU A 223 -23.78 5.56 -1.15
CA GLU A 223 -23.04 5.65 -2.39
C GLU A 223 -22.51 7.08 -2.56
N GLY A 224 -21.19 7.23 -2.57
CA GLY A 224 -20.50 8.51 -2.72
C GLY A 224 -20.60 9.43 -1.50
N ASP A 225 -19.61 10.30 -1.31
CA ASP A 225 -19.76 11.48 -0.48
C ASP A 225 -20.42 12.57 -1.33
N GLU A 226 -21.61 13.03 -0.96
CA GLU A 226 -22.11 14.29 -1.50
C GLU A 226 -21.13 15.38 -1.09
N ALA A 227 -20.51 16.01 -2.09
CA ALA A 227 -19.77 17.24 -1.86
C ALA A 227 -20.65 18.18 -1.03
N SER A 228 -20.17 18.63 0.11
CA SER A 228 -20.82 19.71 0.84
C SER A 228 -21.00 20.87 -0.13
N PRO A 229 -22.20 21.48 -0.23
CA PRO A 229 -22.36 22.67 -1.05
C PRO A 229 -21.37 23.72 -0.55
N SER A 230 -20.63 24.27 -1.51
CA SER A 230 -19.64 25.35 -1.35
C SER A 230 -20.25 26.60 -0.69
#